data_7cde1cdc729af241b91518b4fbb04064
#
_entry.id   7cde1cdc729af241b91518b4fbb04064
#
_cell.length_a   1.000
_cell.length_b   1.000
_cell.length_c   1.000
_cell.angle_alpha   90.00
_cell.angle_beta   90.00
_cell.angle_gamma   90.00
#
_symmetry.space_group_name_H-M   'P 1'
#
loop_
_entity.id
_entity.type
_entity.pdbx_description
1 polymer ?
#
loop_
_entity_poly.entity_id
_entity_poly.type
_entity_poly.pdbx_seq_one_letter_code
_entity_poly.pdbx_strand_id
1 'polypeptide(L)'
;TEKSILDATAWFKNLENNLDKRQFKIAEHILKEINERLNFLLNVGLDYLTLSRESGTLSGGEAQRIRLASQIGSGLTGVLYVLDEPSIGLHQKDNVKLINALKRLRDLGNTVIVVEHDIETMQNADYIIDLGPEAGKNGGEVVAKGSFKEIKKNEKSITGKYLSNKFKINIPNKRRLAKNGRFLEITGASGNNLNNVNLKIPLGSLTCVTGVSG
;
A
#
# COMPACT_ATOMS: atom_id res chain seq x y z
N THR A 1 8.43 -23.76 1.72
CA THR A 1 8.60 -22.31 1.98
C THR A 1 8.77 -21.47 0.71
N GLU A 2 8.93 -22.09 -0.47
CA GLU A 2 8.99 -21.38 -1.76
C GLU A 2 7.61 -20.95 -2.29
N LYS A 3 6.54 -21.29 -1.59
CA LYS A 3 5.19 -20.87 -1.94
C LYS A 3 5.01 -19.37 -1.74
N SER A 4 4.28 -18.74 -2.65
CA SER A 4 3.78 -17.37 -2.42
C SER A 4 2.83 -17.35 -1.23
N ILE A 5 2.62 -16.16 -0.65
CA ILE A 5 1.65 -15.97 0.45
C ILE A 5 0.25 -16.39 -0.02
N LEU A 6 -0.10 -16.14 -1.28
CA LEU A 6 -1.36 -16.57 -1.87
C LEU A 6 -1.48 -18.10 -1.88
N ASP A 7 -0.46 -18.79 -2.40
CA ASP A 7 -0.45 -20.27 -2.49
C ASP A 7 -0.38 -20.92 -1.10
N ALA A 8 0.37 -20.31 -0.18
CA ALA A 8 0.44 -20.78 1.19
C ALA A 8 -0.93 -20.67 1.89
N THR A 9 -1.66 -19.57 1.68
CA THR A 9 -3.01 -19.40 2.24
C THR A 9 -3.96 -20.46 1.71
N ALA A 10 -3.94 -20.75 0.40
CA ALA A 10 -4.74 -21.80 -0.20
C ALA A 10 -4.37 -23.18 0.36
N TRP A 11 -3.08 -23.43 0.54
CA TRP A 11 -2.59 -24.70 1.07
C TRP A 11 -3.03 -24.93 2.52
N PHE A 12 -2.89 -23.92 3.40
CA PHE A 12 -3.29 -24.04 4.81
C PHE A 12 -4.82 -24.22 4.97
N LYS A 13 -5.62 -23.55 4.15
CA LYS A 13 -7.08 -23.76 4.12
C LYS A 13 -7.45 -25.17 3.70
N ASN A 14 -6.75 -25.73 2.72
CA ASN A 14 -6.99 -27.12 2.29
C ASN A 14 -6.47 -28.15 3.28
N LEU A 15 -5.48 -27.80 4.11
CA LEU A 15 -4.93 -28.70 5.11
C LEU A 15 -5.98 -29.10 6.15
N GLU A 16 -6.87 -28.20 6.53
CA GLU A 16 -7.95 -28.48 7.48
C GLU A 16 -8.83 -29.67 7.04
N ASN A 17 -9.05 -29.83 5.73
CA ASN A 17 -9.86 -30.90 5.16
C ASN A 17 -9.11 -32.25 5.13
N ASN A 18 -7.79 -32.26 5.31
CA ASN A 18 -6.95 -33.44 5.23
C ASN A 18 -6.51 -33.99 6.60
N LEU A 19 -6.93 -33.32 7.69
CA LEU A 19 -6.61 -33.73 9.05
C LEU A 19 -7.72 -34.63 9.63
N ASP A 20 -7.34 -35.66 10.36
CA ASP A 20 -8.30 -36.39 11.19
C ASP A 20 -8.79 -35.57 12.37
N LYS A 21 -9.87 -36.00 13.05
CA LYS A 21 -10.49 -35.27 14.16
C LYS A 21 -9.51 -34.96 15.31
N ARG A 22 -8.58 -35.86 15.56
CA ARG A 22 -7.60 -35.69 16.66
C ARG A 22 -6.52 -34.69 16.24
N GLN A 23 -5.99 -34.81 15.04
CA GLN A 23 -5.01 -33.90 14.45
C GLN A 23 -5.58 -32.47 14.34
N PHE A 24 -6.83 -32.35 13.85
CA PHE A 24 -7.50 -31.05 13.75
C PHE A 24 -7.63 -30.38 15.13
N LYS A 25 -8.08 -31.11 16.17
CA LYS A 25 -8.22 -30.56 17.51
C LYS A 25 -6.88 -30.06 18.10
N ILE A 26 -5.77 -30.70 17.75
CA ILE A 26 -4.42 -30.28 18.18
C ILE A 26 -3.98 -29.04 17.38
N ALA A 27 -4.25 -29.02 16.08
CA ALA A 27 -3.75 -27.98 15.17
C ALA A 27 -4.66 -26.75 15.10
N GLU A 28 -5.91 -26.81 15.56
CA GLU A 28 -6.96 -25.78 15.37
C GLU A 28 -6.48 -24.37 15.72
N HIS A 29 -5.91 -24.18 16.90
CA HIS A 29 -5.41 -22.86 17.33
C HIS A 29 -4.24 -22.37 16.46
N ILE A 30 -3.33 -23.26 16.10
CA ILE A 30 -2.15 -22.95 15.29
C ILE A 30 -2.60 -22.58 13.88
N LEU A 31 -3.51 -23.36 13.28
CA LEU A 31 -4.04 -23.12 11.94
C LEU A 31 -4.82 -21.79 11.90
N LYS A 32 -5.60 -21.51 12.92
CA LYS A 32 -6.32 -20.23 13.04
C LYS A 32 -5.35 -19.04 13.00
N GLU A 33 -4.30 -19.05 13.85
CA GLU A 33 -3.29 -17.98 13.87
C GLU A 33 -2.55 -17.85 12.54
N ILE A 34 -2.13 -18.97 11.93
CA ILE A 34 -1.45 -18.96 10.63
C ILE A 34 -2.37 -18.36 9.56
N ASN A 35 -3.62 -18.81 9.49
CA ASN A 35 -4.58 -18.33 8.52
C ASN A 35 -4.90 -16.83 8.72
N GLU A 36 -5.02 -16.37 9.95
CA GLU A 36 -5.22 -14.94 10.24
C GLU A 36 -4.05 -14.08 9.76
N ARG A 37 -2.81 -14.50 10.05
CA ARG A 37 -1.60 -13.78 9.61
C ARG A 37 -1.43 -13.79 8.09
N LEU A 38 -1.65 -14.95 7.44
CA LEU A 38 -1.57 -15.06 5.97
C LEU A 38 -2.66 -14.22 5.29
N ASN A 39 -3.90 -14.30 5.75
CA ASN A 39 -4.99 -13.46 5.23
C ASN A 39 -4.69 -11.98 5.39
N PHE A 40 -4.03 -11.59 6.49
CA PHE A 40 -3.64 -10.21 6.67
C PHE A 40 -2.57 -9.77 5.66
N LEU A 41 -1.54 -10.60 5.44
CA LEU A 41 -0.53 -10.32 4.41
C LEU A 41 -1.16 -10.18 3.01
N LEU A 42 -2.17 -10.99 2.69
CA LEU A 42 -2.98 -10.83 1.47
C LEU A 42 -3.71 -9.47 1.45
N ASN A 43 -4.30 -9.08 2.57
CA ASN A 43 -5.08 -7.85 2.69
C ASN A 43 -4.22 -6.57 2.60
N VAL A 44 -2.91 -6.66 2.84
CA VAL A 44 -1.98 -5.54 2.64
C VAL A 44 -1.25 -5.59 1.28
N GLY A 45 -1.70 -6.46 0.36
CA GLY A 45 -1.17 -6.54 -1.00
C GLY A 45 0.21 -7.20 -1.11
N LEU A 46 0.53 -8.16 -0.23
CA LEU A 46 1.79 -8.93 -0.24
C LEU A 46 1.59 -10.36 -0.76
N ASP A 47 0.55 -10.60 -1.54
CA ASP A 47 0.15 -11.91 -2.08
C ASP A 47 1.24 -12.59 -2.91
N TYR A 48 2.05 -11.81 -3.61
CA TYR A 48 3.12 -12.25 -4.50
C TYR A 48 4.42 -12.64 -3.79
N LEU A 49 4.65 -12.19 -2.55
CA LEU A 49 5.88 -12.52 -1.82
C LEU A 49 5.93 -14.01 -1.46
N THR A 50 7.13 -14.58 -1.53
CA THR A 50 7.37 -15.95 -1.03
C THR A 50 7.71 -15.93 0.46
N LEU A 51 7.31 -16.98 1.19
CA LEU A 51 7.63 -17.11 2.61
C LEU A 51 9.14 -17.28 2.88
N SER A 52 9.92 -17.64 1.86
CA SER A 52 11.38 -17.74 1.92
C SER A 52 12.11 -16.44 1.58
N ARG A 53 11.37 -15.36 1.27
CA ARG A 53 11.97 -14.08 0.89
C ARG A 53 12.80 -13.51 2.04
N GLU A 54 14.07 -13.24 1.79
CA GLU A 54 14.96 -12.64 2.77
C GLU A 54 14.58 -11.20 3.08
N SER A 55 14.55 -10.85 4.36
CA SER A 55 14.15 -9.50 4.81
C SER A 55 14.98 -8.38 4.21
N GLY A 56 16.27 -8.62 3.95
CA GLY A 56 17.17 -7.66 3.32
C GLY A 56 16.86 -7.35 1.85
N THR A 57 16.01 -8.15 1.20
CA THR A 57 15.58 -7.95 -0.20
C THR A 57 14.23 -7.28 -0.33
N LEU A 58 13.58 -6.98 0.80
CA LEU A 58 12.27 -6.31 0.83
C LEU A 58 12.43 -4.81 0.55
N SER A 59 11.50 -4.25 -0.19
CA SER A 59 11.35 -2.80 -0.27
C SER A 59 10.88 -2.22 1.08
N GLY A 60 11.10 -0.91 1.30
CA GLY A 60 10.66 -0.24 2.53
C GLY A 60 9.16 -0.41 2.79
N GLY A 61 8.33 -0.28 1.75
CA GLY A 61 6.89 -0.47 1.86
C GLY A 61 6.48 -1.92 2.16
N GLU A 62 7.16 -2.92 1.58
CA GLU A 62 6.92 -4.33 1.89
C GLU A 62 7.26 -4.64 3.35
N ALA A 63 8.43 -4.21 3.83
CA ALA A 63 8.85 -4.39 5.22
C ALA A 63 7.88 -3.74 6.21
N GLN A 64 7.40 -2.53 5.91
CA GLN A 64 6.42 -1.82 6.73
C GLN A 64 5.08 -2.57 6.79
N ARG A 65 4.58 -3.07 5.67
CA ARG A 65 3.35 -3.85 5.60
C ARG A 65 3.46 -5.20 6.34
N ILE A 66 4.62 -5.86 6.29
CA ILE A 66 4.88 -7.08 7.08
C ILE A 66 4.84 -6.77 8.58
N ARG A 67 5.45 -5.66 9.01
CA ARG A 67 5.36 -5.22 10.41
C ARG A 67 3.92 -4.94 10.83
N LEU A 68 3.16 -4.24 9.98
CA LEU A 68 1.75 -3.99 10.21
C LEU A 68 0.96 -5.30 10.34
N ALA A 69 1.24 -6.28 9.47
CA ALA A 69 0.66 -7.61 9.50
C ALA A 69 0.90 -8.33 10.83
N SER A 70 2.12 -8.28 11.33
CA SER A 70 2.48 -8.93 12.60
C SER A 70 1.79 -8.29 13.81
N GLN A 71 1.57 -6.98 13.76
CA GLN A 71 0.92 -6.23 14.84
C GLN A 71 -0.59 -6.51 14.91
N ILE A 72 -1.26 -6.61 13.77
CA ILE A 72 -2.70 -6.91 13.71
C ILE A 72 -2.99 -8.36 14.14
N GLY A 73 -2.13 -9.30 13.73
CA GLY A 73 -2.27 -10.70 14.15
C GLY A 73 -2.13 -10.90 15.67
N SER A 74 -1.67 -9.90 16.41
CA SER A 74 -1.58 -9.97 17.89
C SER A 74 -2.92 -9.79 18.60
N GLY A 75 -3.98 -9.31 17.90
CA GLY A 75 -5.29 -9.06 18.50
C GLY A 75 -5.30 -8.01 19.62
N LEU A 76 -4.27 -7.21 19.75
CA LEU A 76 -4.15 -6.16 20.75
C LEU A 76 -5.24 -5.09 20.55
N THR A 77 -5.84 -4.67 21.66
CA THR A 77 -6.84 -3.58 21.71
C THR A 77 -6.34 -2.45 22.59
N GLY A 78 -6.82 -1.21 22.33
CA GLY A 78 -6.40 -0.03 23.07
C GLY A 78 -4.97 0.44 22.77
N VAL A 79 -4.41 0.04 21.64
CA VAL A 79 -3.06 0.40 21.19
C VAL A 79 -3.11 1.61 20.28
N LEU A 80 -2.08 2.47 20.34
CA LEU A 80 -1.84 3.54 19.39
C LEU A 80 -0.87 3.05 18.30
N TYR A 81 -1.35 3.00 17.06
CA TYR A 81 -0.55 2.73 15.87
C TYR A 81 -0.20 4.04 15.18
N VAL A 82 1.08 4.25 14.88
CA VAL A 82 1.57 5.38 14.10
C VAL A 82 2.28 4.84 12.87
N LEU A 83 1.77 5.21 11.70
CA LEU A 83 2.24 4.72 10.41
C LEU A 83 2.64 5.91 9.53
N ASP A 84 3.81 5.82 8.93
CA ASP A 84 4.36 6.85 8.05
C ASP A 84 4.33 6.34 6.61
N GLU A 85 3.53 6.98 5.76
CA GLU A 85 3.32 6.68 4.33
C GLU A 85 3.16 5.17 4.00
N PRO A 86 2.22 4.45 4.64
CA PRO A 86 2.10 3.00 4.44
C PRO A 86 1.63 2.62 3.03
N SER A 87 1.09 3.56 2.24
CA SER A 87 0.68 3.37 0.85
C SER A 87 1.87 3.42 -0.14
N ILE A 88 3.07 3.78 0.32
CA ILE A 88 4.24 3.95 -0.57
C ILE A 88 4.53 2.67 -1.35
N GLY A 89 4.68 2.79 -2.67
CA GLY A 89 4.96 1.66 -3.55
C GLY A 89 3.76 0.71 -3.79
N LEU A 90 2.56 1.05 -3.29
CA LEU A 90 1.34 0.30 -3.62
C LEU A 90 0.75 0.73 -4.97
N HIS A 91 0.28 -0.26 -5.71
CA HIS A 91 -0.63 0.01 -6.82
C HIS A 91 -1.99 0.44 -6.26
N GLN A 92 -2.71 1.31 -6.98
CA GLN A 92 -4.01 1.84 -6.57
C GLN A 92 -5.02 0.75 -6.18
N LYS A 93 -4.98 -0.40 -6.86
CA LYS A 93 -5.79 -1.59 -6.53
C LYS A 93 -5.57 -2.12 -5.11
N ASP A 94 -4.33 -2.05 -4.62
CA ASP A 94 -3.97 -2.60 -3.31
C ASP A 94 -4.11 -1.57 -2.20
N ASN A 95 -4.19 -0.28 -2.53
CA ASN A 95 -4.47 0.79 -1.58
C ASN A 95 -5.80 0.59 -0.84
N VAL A 96 -6.84 0.15 -1.55
CA VAL A 96 -8.15 -0.21 -0.95
C VAL A 96 -8.00 -1.29 0.11
N LYS A 97 -7.15 -2.30 -0.14
CA LYS A 97 -6.90 -3.38 0.83
C LYS A 97 -6.22 -2.85 2.09
N LEU A 98 -5.22 -1.98 1.93
CA LEU A 98 -4.54 -1.31 3.05
C LEU A 98 -5.52 -0.47 3.88
N ILE A 99 -6.33 0.36 3.25
CA ILE A 99 -7.34 1.19 3.93
C ILE A 99 -8.31 0.32 4.74
N ASN A 100 -8.78 -0.79 4.17
CA ASN A 100 -9.67 -1.71 4.88
C ASN A 100 -8.98 -2.37 6.08
N ALA A 101 -7.69 -2.68 5.96
CA ALA A 101 -6.90 -3.22 7.06
C ALA A 101 -6.73 -2.20 8.20
N LEU A 102 -6.47 -0.93 7.88
CA LEU A 102 -6.38 0.16 8.86
C LEU A 102 -7.71 0.40 9.57
N LYS A 103 -8.82 0.39 8.82
CA LYS A 103 -10.16 0.47 9.40
C LYS A 103 -10.45 -0.69 10.36
N ARG A 104 -10.08 -1.91 9.99
CA ARG A 104 -10.23 -3.07 10.86
C ARG A 104 -9.44 -2.92 12.15
N LEU A 105 -8.21 -2.38 12.09
CA LEU A 105 -7.43 -2.05 13.29
C LEU A 105 -8.17 -1.10 14.23
N ARG A 106 -8.70 -0.01 13.67
CA ARG A 106 -9.50 0.97 14.40
C ARG A 106 -10.73 0.32 15.03
N ASP A 107 -11.47 -0.48 14.25
CA ASP A 107 -12.73 -1.11 14.69
C ASP A 107 -12.53 -2.15 15.80
N LEU A 108 -11.29 -2.66 15.97
CA LEU A 108 -10.88 -3.47 17.13
C LEU A 108 -10.65 -2.64 18.41
N GLY A 109 -10.92 -1.34 18.40
CA GLY A 109 -10.76 -0.45 19.55
C GLY A 109 -9.38 0.19 19.68
N ASN A 110 -8.61 0.24 18.59
CA ASN A 110 -7.31 0.90 18.53
C ASN A 110 -7.42 2.32 18.00
N THR A 111 -6.39 3.13 18.28
CA THR A 111 -6.19 4.43 17.65
C THR A 111 -5.15 4.28 16.54
N VAL A 112 -5.47 4.75 15.33
CA VAL A 112 -4.58 4.67 14.18
C VAL A 112 -4.28 6.07 13.67
N ILE A 113 -3.02 6.47 13.72
CA ILE A 113 -2.51 7.72 13.13
C ILE A 113 -1.73 7.34 11.89
N VAL A 114 -2.06 7.97 10.77
CA VAL A 114 -1.40 7.71 9.49
C VAL A 114 -0.92 9.04 8.92
N VAL A 115 0.36 9.14 8.63
CA VAL A 115 0.91 10.24 7.82
C VAL A 115 0.76 9.83 6.36
N GLU A 116 -0.04 10.57 5.59
CA GLU A 116 -0.39 10.20 4.22
C GLU A 116 -0.64 11.39 3.32
N HIS A 117 -0.37 11.19 2.03
CA HIS A 117 -0.64 12.16 0.97
C HIS A 117 -1.64 11.65 -0.06
N ASP A 118 -2.06 10.40 0.07
CA ASP A 118 -3.02 9.76 -0.83
C ASP A 118 -4.44 10.25 -0.56
N ILE A 119 -5.13 10.65 -1.63
CA ILE A 119 -6.49 11.22 -1.55
C ILE A 119 -7.50 10.20 -1.05
N GLU A 120 -7.37 8.93 -1.47
CA GLU A 120 -8.30 7.87 -1.10
C GLU A 120 -8.20 7.54 0.39
N THR A 121 -6.98 7.52 0.93
CA THR A 121 -6.72 7.37 2.37
C THR A 121 -7.33 8.51 3.16
N MET A 122 -7.09 9.77 2.72
CA MET A 122 -7.70 10.95 3.36
C MET A 122 -9.24 10.93 3.33
N GLN A 123 -9.85 10.47 2.22
CA GLN A 123 -11.31 10.35 2.10
C GLN A 123 -11.91 9.34 3.08
N ASN A 124 -11.13 8.33 3.47
CA ASN A 124 -11.54 7.26 4.35
C ASN A 124 -11.18 7.49 5.83
N ALA A 125 -10.43 8.56 6.12
CA ALA A 125 -10.09 8.95 7.48
C ALA A 125 -11.30 9.55 8.22
N ASP A 126 -11.43 9.24 9.52
CA ASP A 126 -12.46 9.82 10.39
C ASP A 126 -12.13 11.28 10.72
N TYR A 127 -10.84 11.60 10.83
CA TYR A 127 -10.34 12.92 11.17
C TYR A 127 -9.03 13.20 10.47
N ILE A 128 -8.85 14.42 9.97
CA ILE A 128 -7.64 14.87 9.28
C ILE A 128 -7.05 16.05 10.02
N ILE A 129 -5.73 16.06 10.15
CA ILE A 129 -4.94 17.20 10.61
C ILE A 129 -4.02 17.59 9.47
N ASP A 130 -4.18 18.82 8.97
CA ASP A 130 -3.37 19.37 7.88
C ASP A 130 -2.30 20.27 8.45
N LEU A 131 -1.05 19.92 8.24
CA LEU A 131 0.12 20.64 8.72
C LEU A 131 0.71 21.49 7.59
N GLY A 132 1.09 22.73 7.90
CA GLY A 132 1.64 23.67 6.95
C GLY A 132 2.06 24.98 7.61
N PRO A 133 2.01 26.11 6.86
CA PRO A 133 1.65 26.24 5.43
C PRO A 133 2.70 25.70 4.47
N GLU A 134 3.97 25.62 4.90
CA GLU A 134 5.11 25.14 4.13
C GLU A 134 5.85 24.02 4.88
N ALA A 135 7.06 23.69 4.46
CA ALA A 135 7.92 22.72 5.13
C ALA A 135 9.05 23.42 5.93
N GLY A 136 9.69 22.70 6.84
CA GLY A 136 10.83 23.17 7.62
C GLY A 136 10.47 24.34 8.53
N LYS A 137 11.28 25.39 8.53
CA LYS A 137 11.15 26.56 9.43
C LYS A 137 9.85 27.35 9.23
N ASN A 138 9.26 27.29 8.04
CA ASN A 138 8.04 28.00 7.66
C ASN A 138 6.78 27.13 7.75
N GLY A 139 6.90 25.93 8.30
CA GLY A 139 5.83 24.97 8.47
C GLY A 139 5.61 24.58 9.93
N GLY A 140 4.95 23.46 10.13
CA GLY A 140 4.75 22.88 11.46
C GLY A 140 3.55 23.44 12.24
N GLU A 141 2.71 24.23 11.57
CA GLU A 141 1.46 24.74 12.16
C GLU A 141 0.26 23.88 11.73
N VAL A 142 -0.76 23.77 12.57
CA VAL A 142 -2.03 23.16 12.20
C VAL A 142 -2.83 24.17 11.38
N VAL A 143 -2.83 24.03 10.07
CA VAL A 143 -3.53 24.93 9.13
C VAL A 143 -5.03 24.63 9.08
N ALA A 144 -5.38 23.34 9.13
CA ALA A 144 -6.76 22.88 9.12
C ALA A 144 -6.88 21.55 9.88
N LYS A 145 -8.07 21.30 10.42
CA LYS A 145 -8.40 20.01 11.07
C LYS A 145 -9.88 19.74 10.95
N GLY A 146 -10.26 18.48 10.95
CA GLY A 146 -11.65 18.03 10.87
C GLY A 146 -11.87 16.90 9.87
N SER A 147 -13.10 16.72 9.43
CA SER A 147 -13.49 15.76 8.42
C SER A 147 -12.93 16.13 7.03
N PHE A 148 -12.89 15.18 6.11
CA PHE A 148 -12.52 15.42 4.71
C PHE A 148 -13.29 16.59 4.07
N LYS A 149 -14.59 16.73 4.38
CA LYS A 149 -15.43 17.80 3.87
C LYS A 149 -15.02 19.17 4.42
N GLU A 150 -14.60 19.26 5.67
CA GLU A 150 -14.14 20.50 6.31
C GLU A 150 -12.78 20.93 5.76
N ILE A 151 -11.83 19.98 5.60
CA ILE A 151 -10.54 20.27 4.97
C ILE A 151 -10.75 20.82 3.55
N LYS A 152 -11.60 20.16 2.76
CA LYS A 152 -11.90 20.55 1.37
C LYS A 152 -12.47 21.97 1.25
N LYS A 153 -13.17 22.47 2.28
CA LYS A 153 -13.76 23.81 2.31
C LYS A 153 -12.81 24.87 2.85
N ASN A 154 -11.72 24.47 3.50
CA ASN A 154 -10.81 25.41 4.15
C ASN A 154 -9.93 26.13 3.11
N GLU A 155 -10.05 27.43 3.01
CA GLU A 155 -9.32 28.23 2.02
C GLU A 155 -7.84 28.46 2.38
N LYS A 156 -7.47 28.29 3.65
CA LYS A 156 -6.07 28.39 4.10
C LYS A 156 -5.29 27.11 3.79
N SER A 157 -5.97 25.96 3.71
CA SER A 157 -5.36 24.67 3.43
C SER A 157 -4.99 24.52 1.95
N ILE A 158 -3.70 24.31 1.67
CA ILE A 158 -3.22 23.96 0.33
C ILE A 158 -3.78 22.60 -0.07
N THR A 159 -3.76 21.63 0.83
CA THR A 159 -4.38 20.32 0.66
C THR A 159 -5.85 20.46 0.28
N GLY A 160 -6.61 21.27 1.01
CA GLY A 160 -8.02 21.56 0.72
C GLY A 160 -8.25 22.17 -0.66
N LYS A 161 -7.36 23.04 -1.12
CA LYS A 161 -7.42 23.62 -2.48
C LYS A 161 -7.23 22.57 -3.57
N TYR A 162 -6.30 21.63 -3.40
CA TYR A 162 -6.14 20.49 -4.32
C TYR A 162 -7.35 19.54 -4.27
N LEU A 163 -7.79 19.16 -3.08
CA LEU A 163 -8.96 18.30 -2.89
C LEU A 163 -10.25 18.89 -3.49
N SER A 164 -10.39 20.22 -3.48
CA SER A 164 -11.54 20.92 -4.07
C SER A 164 -11.39 21.20 -5.57
N ASN A 165 -10.29 20.80 -6.20
CA ASN A 165 -9.93 21.13 -7.59
C ASN A 165 -9.77 22.64 -7.85
N LYS A 166 -9.67 23.48 -6.82
CA LYS A 166 -9.29 24.89 -6.98
C LYS A 166 -7.86 25.01 -7.50
N PHE A 167 -6.98 24.14 -7.01
CA PHE A 167 -5.63 23.94 -7.53
C PHE A 167 -5.57 22.58 -8.26
N LYS A 168 -4.90 22.56 -9.39
CA LYS A 168 -4.66 21.34 -10.17
C LYS A 168 -3.38 21.45 -10.98
N ILE A 169 -2.71 20.34 -11.19
CA ILE A 169 -1.59 20.24 -12.12
C ILE A 169 -2.18 20.15 -13.52
N ASN A 170 -1.86 21.11 -14.38
CA ASN A 170 -2.37 21.13 -15.75
C ASN A 170 -1.76 20.00 -16.57
N ILE A 171 -2.63 19.23 -17.23
CA ILE A 171 -2.19 18.22 -18.18
C ILE A 171 -1.92 18.92 -19.51
N PRO A 172 -0.73 18.78 -20.11
CA PRO A 172 -0.41 19.44 -21.37
C PRO A 172 -1.28 18.90 -22.50
N ASN A 173 -1.81 19.80 -23.34
CA ASN A 173 -2.64 19.43 -24.47
C ASN A 173 -1.88 18.66 -25.56
N LYS A 174 -0.56 18.90 -25.67
CA LYS A 174 0.32 18.19 -26.60
C LYS A 174 1.41 17.47 -25.84
N ARG A 175 1.59 16.19 -26.12
CA ARG A 175 2.69 15.38 -25.59
C ARG A 175 3.94 15.56 -26.45
N ARG A 176 5.12 15.50 -25.79
CA ARG A 176 6.38 15.48 -26.54
C ARG A 176 6.53 14.13 -27.24
N LEU A 177 6.96 14.19 -28.48
CA LEU A 177 7.37 13.02 -29.26
C LEU A 177 8.86 12.75 -29.03
N ALA A 178 9.30 11.55 -29.42
CA ALA A 178 10.71 11.21 -29.43
C ALA A 178 11.54 12.26 -30.19
N LYS A 179 12.59 12.80 -29.58
CA LYS A 179 13.46 13.79 -30.23
C LYS A 179 14.17 13.12 -31.40
N ASN A 180 13.94 13.65 -32.61
CA ASN A 180 14.52 13.13 -33.85
C ASN A 180 14.19 11.65 -34.16
N GLY A 181 13.06 11.12 -33.64
CA GLY A 181 12.67 9.73 -33.84
C GLY A 181 13.60 8.70 -33.21
N ARG A 182 14.44 9.10 -32.24
CA ARG A 182 15.38 8.18 -31.57
C ARG A 182 14.75 7.51 -30.37
N PHE A 183 15.06 6.23 -30.20
CA PHE A 183 14.56 5.39 -29.13
C PHE A 183 15.71 4.63 -28.45
N LEU A 184 15.54 4.33 -27.16
CA LEU A 184 16.24 3.24 -26.52
C LEU A 184 15.40 1.97 -26.74
N GLU A 185 16.02 0.94 -27.28
CA GLU A 185 15.33 -0.34 -27.55
C GLU A 185 15.85 -1.42 -26.61
N ILE A 186 14.92 -2.16 -26.04
CA ILE A 186 15.19 -3.35 -25.24
C ILE A 186 14.51 -4.49 -26.00
N THR A 187 15.23 -5.57 -26.27
CA THR A 187 14.73 -6.73 -27.01
C THR A 187 14.99 -8.01 -26.24
N GLY A 188 13.96 -8.84 -26.12
CA GLY A 188 14.07 -10.19 -25.54
C GLY A 188 14.43 -10.20 -24.04
N ALA A 189 14.09 -9.16 -23.28
CA ALA A 189 14.40 -9.12 -21.87
C ALA A 189 13.65 -10.22 -21.09
N SER A 190 14.40 -11.10 -20.39
CA SER A 190 13.88 -12.27 -19.68
C SER A 190 14.48 -12.41 -18.27
N GLY A 191 14.95 -11.32 -17.67
CA GLY A 191 15.45 -11.31 -16.30
C GLY A 191 14.32 -11.26 -15.28
N ASN A 192 14.49 -11.92 -14.14
CA ASN A 192 13.51 -12.03 -13.07
C ASN A 192 12.13 -12.54 -13.58
N ASN A 193 11.07 -11.73 -13.42
CA ASN A 193 9.71 -12.06 -13.88
C ASN A 193 9.41 -11.58 -15.31
N LEU A 194 10.39 -11.00 -16.02
CA LEU A 194 10.20 -10.57 -17.40
C LEU A 194 10.11 -11.76 -18.35
N ASN A 195 9.13 -11.76 -19.22
CA ASN A 195 8.89 -12.83 -20.19
C ASN A 195 9.04 -12.31 -21.61
N ASN A 196 10.28 -12.32 -22.11
CA ASN A 196 10.65 -11.94 -23.49
C ASN A 196 10.12 -10.54 -23.88
N VAL A 197 10.35 -9.56 -23.01
CA VAL A 197 9.82 -8.20 -23.16
C VAL A 197 10.59 -7.43 -24.23
N ASN A 198 9.85 -6.84 -25.16
CA ASN A 198 10.36 -5.90 -26.14
C ASN A 198 9.79 -4.51 -25.88
N LEU A 199 10.64 -3.50 -25.77
CA LEU A 199 10.23 -2.14 -25.40
C LEU A 199 11.04 -1.11 -26.18
N LYS A 200 10.35 -0.02 -26.62
CA LYS A 200 10.96 1.17 -27.21
C LYS A 200 10.64 2.38 -26.35
N ILE A 201 11.67 2.99 -25.79
CA ILE A 201 11.58 4.19 -24.96
C ILE A 201 11.97 5.41 -25.75
N PRO A 202 11.09 6.39 -25.98
CA PRO A 202 11.41 7.58 -26.76
C PRO A 202 12.42 8.47 -26.03
N LEU A 203 13.52 8.82 -26.70
CA LEU A 203 14.52 9.71 -26.12
C LEU A 203 14.06 11.17 -26.10
N GLY A 204 14.46 11.88 -25.05
CA GLY A 204 14.09 13.29 -24.85
C GLY A 204 12.65 13.52 -24.37
N SER A 205 12.00 12.47 -23.88
CA SER A 205 10.68 12.52 -23.26
C SER A 205 10.71 11.99 -21.82
N LEU A 206 9.74 12.39 -21.03
CA LEU A 206 9.45 11.75 -19.75
C LEU A 206 8.62 10.49 -20.01
N THR A 207 9.17 9.34 -19.77
CA THR A 207 8.48 8.05 -19.92
C THR A 207 8.21 7.47 -18.55
N CYS A 208 6.96 7.11 -18.27
CA CYS A 208 6.54 6.46 -17.05
C CYS A 208 6.37 4.96 -17.31
N VAL A 209 6.99 4.14 -16.49
CA VAL A 209 6.77 2.69 -16.44
C VAL A 209 5.86 2.42 -15.25
N THR A 210 4.77 1.71 -15.48
CA THR A 210 3.75 1.44 -14.44
C THR A 210 3.26 0.01 -14.56
N GLY A 211 2.73 -0.53 -13.46
CA GLY A 211 2.19 -1.88 -13.36
C GLY A 211 1.75 -2.19 -11.94
N VAL A 212 1.19 -3.39 -11.74
CA VAL A 212 0.69 -3.81 -10.41
C VAL A 212 1.85 -4.05 -9.44
N SER A 213 2.93 -4.64 -9.94
CA SER A 213 4.22 -4.78 -9.23
C SER A 213 5.31 -4.87 -10.29
N GLY A 214 6.33 -4.05 -10.15
CA GLY A 214 7.46 -4.02 -11.09
C GLY A 214 8.42 -5.18 -10.89
#